data_0e17717fa9adf2f8753c678c9b4fad97
#
_entry.id   0e17717fa9adf2f8753c678c9b4fad97
#
_cell.length_a   1.000
_cell.length_b   1.000
_cell.length_c   1.000
_cell.angle_alpha   90.00
_cell.angle_beta   90.00
_cell.angle_gamma   90.00
#
_symmetry.space_group_name_H-M   'P 1'
#
loop_
_entity.id
_entity.type
_entity.pdbx_description
1 polymer ?
#
loop_
_entity_poly.entity_id
_entity_poly.type
_entity_poly.pdbx_seq_one_letter_code
_entity_poly.pdbx_strand_id
1 'polypeptide(L)'
;MFIKETPTLLGNFCVISRMKRLWLILSLIIGCVPVSHIVVGETREPIHPSNVKIYLDYPEEYEKIALIDAGSNFAFKDPAILFDWQSKMDKATERLKIEAAKLGANGILIINTDNKIYQSNSSDGKGSFSSSSHAEKLVKAIAIYVL
;
A
#
# COMPACT_ATOMS: atom_id res chain seq x y z
N MET A 1 16.62 41.29 50.17
CA MET A 1 15.67 41.75 49.14
C MET A 1 15.81 40.78 47.97
N PHE A 2 15.00 39.68 47.96
CA PHE A 2 15.08 38.62 46.97
C PHE A 2 14.07 38.90 45.87
N ILE A 3 14.54 39.15 44.64
CA ILE A 3 13.70 39.27 43.45
C ILE A 3 13.48 37.87 42.91
N LYS A 4 12.25 37.41 43.00
CA LYS A 4 11.79 36.11 42.50
C LYS A 4 11.42 36.29 41.02
N GLU A 5 12.25 35.77 40.13
CA GLU A 5 11.93 35.77 38.72
C GLU A 5 10.85 34.70 38.44
N THR A 6 9.74 35.14 37.87
CA THR A 6 8.65 34.29 37.39
C THR A 6 9.00 33.76 36.01
N PRO A 7 8.94 32.41 35.74
CA PRO A 7 9.18 31.91 34.42
C PRO A 7 8.03 32.28 33.48
N THR A 8 8.38 32.90 32.38
CA THR A 8 7.49 33.37 31.33
C THR A 8 6.70 32.25 30.69
N LEU A 9 5.39 32.21 30.88
CA LEU A 9 4.39 31.30 30.29
C LEU A 9 4.30 31.37 28.75
N LEU A 10 5.00 32.31 28.09
CA LEU A 10 4.96 32.44 26.62
C LEU A 10 5.76 31.41 25.86
N GLY A 11 6.78 30.76 26.46
CA GLY A 11 7.62 29.78 25.80
C GLY A 11 6.88 28.46 25.44
N ASN A 12 5.94 28.05 26.29
CA ASN A 12 5.26 26.77 26.15
C ASN A 12 4.17 26.78 25.05
N PHE A 13 3.58 27.95 24.77
CA PHE A 13 2.53 28.05 23.74
C PHE A 13 3.07 27.90 22.32
N CYS A 14 4.31 28.37 22.06
CA CYS A 14 4.94 28.27 20.74
C CYS A 14 5.37 26.83 20.42
N VAL A 15 5.82 26.07 21.41
CA VAL A 15 6.24 24.64 21.24
C VAL A 15 5.03 23.76 20.97
N ILE A 16 3.93 23.94 21.66
CA ILE A 16 2.68 23.17 21.48
C ILE A 16 2.07 23.42 20.09
N SER A 17 2.12 24.65 19.58
CA SER A 17 1.63 24.97 18.25
C SER A 17 2.48 24.34 17.14
N ARG A 18 3.81 24.25 17.32
CA ARG A 18 4.71 23.56 16.38
C ARG A 18 4.52 22.05 16.39
N MET A 19 4.32 21.43 17.55
CA MET A 19 4.04 20.01 17.66
C MET A 19 2.72 19.62 16.99
N LYS A 20 1.65 20.41 17.16
CA LYS A 20 0.37 20.16 16.47
C LYS A 20 0.49 20.22 14.95
N ARG A 21 1.28 21.13 14.40
CA ARG A 21 1.55 21.20 12.96
C ARG A 21 2.37 20.00 12.47
N LEU A 22 3.32 19.52 13.26
CA LEU A 22 4.11 18.33 12.94
C LEU A 22 3.24 17.06 12.89
N TRP A 23 2.29 16.92 13.81
CA TRP A 23 1.32 15.81 13.82
C TRP A 23 0.37 15.83 12.62
N LEU A 24 -0.06 17.02 12.18
CA LEU A 24 -0.87 17.18 10.98
C LEU A 24 -0.11 16.79 9.70
N ILE A 25 1.17 17.13 9.62
CA ILE A 25 2.03 16.74 8.48
C ILE A 25 2.30 15.24 8.50
N LEU A 26 2.48 14.63 9.67
CA LEU A 26 2.72 13.20 9.82
C LEU A 26 1.49 12.36 9.42
N SER A 27 0.27 12.87 9.64
CA SER A 27 -0.97 12.17 9.23
C SER A 27 -1.22 12.19 7.71
N LEU A 28 -0.62 13.13 6.98
CA LEU A 28 -0.71 13.23 5.51
C LEU A 28 0.20 12.24 4.76
N ILE A 29 1.14 11.59 5.46
CA ILE A 29 2.12 10.65 4.87
C ILE A 29 1.57 9.21 4.83
N ILE A 30 0.31 8.97 5.22
CA ILE A 30 -0.33 7.66 5.07
C ILE A 30 -0.52 7.40 3.57
N GLY A 31 0.52 6.80 2.99
CA GLY A 31 0.73 6.68 1.55
C GLY A 31 -0.38 5.92 0.83
N CYS A 32 -0.70 6.37 -0.37
CA CYS A 32 -1.49 5.62 -1.33
C CYS A 32 -0.86 4.25 -1.58
N VAL A 33 -1.51 3.19 -1.14
CA VAL A 33 -1.16 1.82 -1.52
C VAL A 33 -1.67 1.60 -2.94
N PRO A 34 -0.85 1.15 -3.91
CA PRO A 34 -1.29 0.92 -5.29
C PRO A 34 -2.15 -0.35 -5.38
N VAL A 35 -3.37 -0.23 -4.91
CA VAL A 35 -4.41 -1.27 -4.98
C VAL A 35 -5.66 -0.64 -5.57
N SER A 36 -6.28 -1.35 -6.51
CA SER A 36 -7.58 -0.97 -7.07
C SER A 36 -8.54 -2.16 -7.01
N HIS A 37 -9.84 -1.86 -6.92
CA HIS A 37 -10.87 -2.88 -6.97
C HIS A 37 -12.10 -2.41 -7.74
N ILE A 38 -12.82 -3.38 -8.32
CA ILE A 38 -14.13 -3.20 -8.96
C ILE A 38 -15.08 -4.18 -8.29
N VAL A 39 -16.02 -3.67 -7.51
CA VAL A 39 -17.04 -4.49 -6.86
C VAL A 39 -18.02 -5.00 -7.90
N VAL A 40 -18.28 -6.30 -7.95
CA VAL A 40 -19.18 -6.98 -8.90
C VAL A 40 -20.31 -7.75 -8.21
N GLY A 41 -20.13 -8.09 -6.94
CA GLY A 41 -21.10 -8.79 -6.10
C GLY A 41 -21.43 -8.03 -4.81
N GLU A 42 -21.96 -8.72 -3.82
CA GLU A 42 -22.27 -8.13 -2.53
C GLU A 42 -21.04 -8.13 -1.62
N THR A 43 -20.72 -6.97 -1.05
CA THR A 43 -19.69 -6.85 -0.01
C THR A 43 -20.22 -7.33 1.33
N ARG A 44 -19.35 -7.88 2.16
CA ARG A 44 -19.67 -8.40 3.49
C ARG A 44 -18.92 -7.63 4.58
N GLU A 45 -19.17 -7.94 5.82
CA GLU A 45 -18.41 -7.34 6.92
C GLU A 45 -16.92 -7.63 6.79
N PRO A 46 -16.04 -6.64 7.02
CA PRO A 46 -14.60 -6.82 6.94
C PRO A 46 -14.10 -7.91 7.88
N ILE A 47 -13.15 -8.71 7.41
CA ILE A 47 -12.51 -9.77 8.19
C ILE A 47 -11.01 -9.47 8.37
N HIS A 48 -10.33 -10.26 9.20
CA HIS A 48 -8.88 -10.12 9.35
C HIS A 48 -8.15 -10.69 8.10
N PRO A 49 -7.13 -10.01 7.54
CA PRO A 49 -6.43 -10.44 6.33
C PRO A 49 -5.79 -11.82 6.40
N SER A 50 -5.43 -12.31 7.61
CA SER A 50 -4.91 -13.67 7.80
C SER A 50 -5.93 -14.77 7.52
N ASN A 51 -7.23 -14.45 7.56
CA ASN A 51 -8.31 -15.38 7.29
C ASN A 51 -8.59 -15.53 5.79
N VAL A 52 -7.98 -14.67 4.96
CA VAL A 52 -8.13 -14.74 3.50
C VAL A 52 -7.20 -15.82 2.93
N LYS A 53 -7.78 -16.85 2.33
CA LYS A 53 -7.06 -17.93 1.67
C LYS A 53 -6.75 -17.58 0.21
N ILE A 54 -5.66 -18.16 -0.33
CA ILE A 54 -5.30 -18.03 -1.73
C ILE A 54 -5.73 -19.30 -2.46
N TYR A 55 -6.44 -19.11 -3.56
CA TYR A 55 -6.88 -20.18 -4.45
C TYR A 55 -6.21 -20.00 -5.82
N LEU A 56 -5.76 -21.10 -6.41
CA LEU A 56 -5.26 -21.17 -7.77
C LEU A 56 -6.34 -21.69 -8.73
N ASP A 57 -7.23 -22.54 -8.21
CA ASP A 57 -8.36 -23.09 -8.91
C ASP A 57 -9.67 -22.64 -8.30
N TYR A 58 -10.75 -22.69 -9.07
CA TYR A 58 -12.08 -22.32 -8.60
C TYR A 58 -12.58 -23.31 -7.55
N PRO A 59 -13.00 -22.86 -6.35
CA PRO A 59 -13.71 -23.70 -5.39
C PRO A 59 -15.04 -24.21 -5.97
N GLU A 60 -15.59 -25.28 -5.38
CA GLU A 60 -16.87 -25.86 -5.85
C GLU A 60 -18.04 -24.88 -5.67
N GLU A 61 -18.10 -24.22 -4.53
CA GLU A 61 -19.16 -23.24 -4.21
C GLU A 61 -18.54 -21.94 -3.73
N TYR A 62 -18.79 -20.86 -4.46
CA TYR A 62 -18.29 -19.52 -4.11
C TYR A 62 -19.12 -18.41 -4.75
N GLU A 63 -19.07 -17.25 -4.13
CA GLU A 63 -19.61 -16.00 -4.64
C GLU A 63 -18.48 -15.04 -5.00
N LYS A 64 -18.61 -14.35 -6.14
CA LYS A 64 -17.68 -13.31 -6.55
C LYS A 64 -18.06 -11.99 -5.89
N ILE A 65 -17.10 -11.35 -5.21
CA ILE A 65 -17.33 -10.05 -4.55
C ILE A 65 -16.75 -8.92 -5.41
N ALA A 66 -15.47 -9.05 -5.81
CA ALA A 66 -14.79 -7.98 -6.54
C ALA A 66 -13.65 -8.51 -7.40
N LEU A 67 -13.30 -7.76 -8.44
CA LEU A 67 -12.02 -7.89 -9.13
C LEU A 67 -11.05 -6.92 -8.45
N ILE A 68 -9.87 -7.40 -8.06
CA ILE A 68 -8.85 -6.65 -7.33
C ILE A 68 -7.49 -6.75 -8.02
N ASP A 69 -6.80 -5.61 -8.08
CA ASP A 69 -5.46 -5.48 -8.63
C ASP A 69 -4.52 -4.93 -7.57
N ALA A 70 -3.33 -5.48 -7.43
CA ALA A 70 -2.30 -4.93 -6.55
C ALA A 70 -0.93 -4.95 -7.21
N GLY A 71 -0.23 -3.82 -7.08
CA GLY A 71 1.16 -3.68 -7.48
C GLY A 71 2.12 -3.83 -6.30
N SER A 72 3.38 -4.17 -6.59
CA SER A 72 4.46 -4.23 -5.59
C SER A 72 5.10 -2.87 -5.31
N ASN A 73 4.76 -1.82 -6.08
CA ASN A 73 5.35 -0.50 -5.93
C ASN A 73 4.92 0.19 -4.63
N PHE A 74 5.83 1.03 -4.12
CA PHE A 74 5.55 1.97 -3.05
C PHE A 74 5.55 3.40 -3.57
N ALA A 75 4.79 4.31 -2.91
CA ALA A 75 4.87 5.75 -3.15
C ALA A 75 6.27 6.29 -2.83
N PHE A 76 6.97 5.68 -1.87
CA PHE A 76 8.39 5.91 -1.59
C PHE A 76 9.18 4.65 -1.98
N LYS A 77 10.26 4.83 -2.75
CA LYS A 77 11.15 3.74 -3.17
C LYS A 77 11.68 3.00 -1.94
N ASP A 78 11.26 1.76 -1.77
CA ASP A 78 11.89 0.85 -0.81
C ASP A 78 13.03 0.11 -1.53
N PRO A 79 14.30 0.42 -1.23
CA PRO A 79 15.42 -0.20 -1.93
C PRO A 79 15.52 -1.70 -1.68
N ALA A 80 14.99 -2.21 -0.57
CA ALA A 80 15.01 -3.64 -0.26
C ALA A 80 14.16 -4.49 -1.21
N ILE A 81 13.13 -3.90 -1.83
CA ILE A 81 12.22 -4.59 -2.76
C ILE A 81 12.76 -4.61 -4.19
N LEU A 82 13.83 -3.88 -4.49
CA LEU A 82 14.32 -3.72 -5.87
C LEU A 82 14.98 -4.98 -6.46
N PHE A 83 15.46 -5.90 -5.63
CA PHE A 83 16.34 -6.98 -6.08
C PHE A 83 15.73 -8.38 -6.00
N ASP A 84 14.62 -8.57 -5.30
CA ASP A 84 14.00 -9.88 -5.13
C ASP A 84 12.56 -9.93 -5.67
N TRP A 85 12.36 -10.77 -6.69
CA TRP A 85 11.05 -10.99 -7.30
C TRP A 85 10.05 -11.66 -6.35
N GLN A 86 10.52 -12.51 -5.44
CA GLN A 86 9.67 -13.16 -4.45
C GLN A 86 9.10 -12.14 -3.47
N SER A 87 9.94 -11.26 -2.93
CA SER A 87 9.49 -10.17 -2.04
C SER A 87 8.46 -9.25 -2.70
N LYS A 88 8.61 -9.00 -4.01
CA LYS A 88 7.62 -8.22 -4.78
C LYS A 88 6.29 -8.95 -4.91
N MET A 89 6.34 -10.26 -5.17
CA MET A 89 5.14 -11.09 -5.25
C MET A 89 4.43 -11.18 -3.90
N ASP A 90 5.17 -11.41 -2.82
CA ASP A 90 4.65 -11.49 -1.46
C ASP A 90 3.97 -10.18 -1.07
N LYS A 91 4.58 -9.04 -1.41
CA LYS A 91 4.01 -7.72 -1.13
C LYS A 91 2.73 -7.44 -1.90
N ALA A 92 2.69 -7.76 -3.19
CA ALA A 92 1.48 -7.63 -3.99
C ALA A 92 0.36 -8.54 -3.46
N THR A 93 0.69 -9.76 -3.09
CA THR A 93 -0.25 -10.75 -2.54
C THR A 93 -0.78 -10.33 -1.16
N GLU A 94 0.09 -9.79 -0.29
CA GLU A 94 -0.34 -9.23 1.01
C GLU A 94 -1.36 -8.11 0.82
N ARG A 95 -1.13 -7.21 -0.13
CA ARG A 95 -2.06 -6.12 -0.45
C ARG A 95 -3.40 -6.62 -0.98
N LEU A 96 -3.39 -7.67 -1.83
CA LEU A 96 -4.62 -8.30 -2.29
C LEU A 96 -5.41 -8.89 -1.12
N LYS A 97 -4.75 -9.56 -0.16
CA LYS A 97 -5.41 -10.10 1.04
C LYS A 97 -6.03 -8.99 1.89
N ILE A 98 -5.31 -7.89 2.09
CA ILE A 98 -5.82 -6.75 2.86
C ILE A 98 -7.06 -6.16 2.18
N GLU A 99 -7.03 -5.99 0.86
CA GLU A 99 -8.17 -5.43 0.14
C GLU A 99 -9.36 -6.37 0.09
N ALA A 100 -9.15 -7.66 -0.16
CA ALA A 100 -10.17 -8.69 -0.10
C ALA A 100 -10.84 -8.77 1.29
N ALA A 101 -10.03 -8.70 2.35
CA ALA A 101 -10.52 -8.70 3.73
C ALA A 101 -11.42 -7.50 4.05
N LYS A 102 -11.11 -6.30 3.54
CA LYS A 102 -11.94 -5.10 3.68
C LYS A 102 -13.31 -5.27 3.01
N LEU A 103 -13.38 -6.03 1.93
CA LEU A 103 -14.61 -6.34 1.19
C LEU A 103 -15.38 -7.53 1.79
N GLY A 104 -14.83 -8.15 2.86
CA GLY A 104 -15.43 -9.31 3.52
C GLY A 104 -15.25 -10.63 2.78
N ALA A 105 -14.30 -10.70 1.84
CA ALA A 105 -13.95 -11.92 1.14
C ALA A 105 -13.08 -12.83 2.02
N ASN A 106 -13.38 -14.14 2.05
CA ASN A 106 -12.57 -15.14 2.75
C ASN A 106 -11.57 -15.85 1.83
N GLY A 107 -11.58 -15.52 0.54
CA GLY A 107 -10.68 -16.07 -0.46
C GLY A 107 -10.31 -15.09 -1.56
N ILE A 108 -9.14 -15.28 -2.16
CA ILE A 108 -8.71 -14.64 -3.40
C ILE A 108 -8.31 -15.73 -4.40
N LEU A 109 -8.80 -15.59 -5.63
CA LEU A 109 -8.42 -16.43 -6.75
C LEU A 109 -7.48 -15.64 -7.65
N ILE A 110 -6.23 -16.05 -7.76
CA ILE A 110 -5.24 -15.38 -8.62
C ILE A 110 -5.54 -15.70 -10.07
N ILE A 111 -5.80 -14.66 -10.89
CA ILE A 111 -6.11 -14.82 -12.32
C ILE A 111 -4.86 -14.62 -13.17
N ASN A 112 -4.07 -13.59 -12.83
CA ASN A 112 -2.92 -13.20 -13.62
C ASN A 112 -1.82 -12.56 -12.77
N THR A 113 -0.59 -12.79 -13.18
CA THR A 113 0.58 -12.09 -12.64
C THR A 113 1.38 -11.50 -13.79
N ASP A 114 1.69 -10.22 -13.72
CA ASP A 114 2.40 -9.50 -14.76
C ASP A 114 3.62 -8.77 -14.20
N ASN A 115 4.58 -8.48 -15.08
CA ASN A 115 5.79 -7.73 -14.75
C ASN A 115 5.81 -6.48 -15.63
N LYS A 116 5.78 -5.31 -15.01
CA LYS A 116 5.98 -4.05 -15.71
C LYS A 116 7.39 -3.54 -15.47
N ILE A 117 8.09 -3.21 -16.54
CA ILE A 117 9.42 -2.60 -16.48
C ILE A 117 9.28 -1.15 -16.95
N TYR A 118 9.59 -0.23 -16.07
CA TYR A 118 9.63 1.19 -16.37
C TYR A 118 11.08 1.60 -16.59
N GLN A 119 11.37 2.23 -17.71
CA GLN A 119 12.66 2.84 -18.00
C GLN A 119 12.50 4.35 -17.93
N SER A 120 13.36 4.99 -17.15
CA SER A 120 13.46 6.44 -17.07
C SER A 120 14.83 6.86 -17.57
N ASN A 121 14.84 7.68 -18.61
CA ASN A 121 16.03 8.24 -19.18
C ASN A 121 16.06 9.74 -18.85
N SER A 122 17.14 10.21 -18.24
CA SER A 122 17.36 11.63 -17.97
C SER A 122 18.66 12.08 -18.56
N SER A 123 18.65 13.27 -19.21
CA SER A 123 19.83 13.96 -19.70
C SER A 123 19.91 15.33 -19.04
N ASP A 124 21.09 15.71 -18.59
CA ASP A 124 21.32 17.00 -17.93
C ASP A 124 21.60 18.14 -18.94
N GLY A 125 21.53 17.86 -20.25
CA GLY A 125 21.84 18.83 -21.32
C GLY A 125 23.32 19.18 -21.45
N LYS A 126 24.19 18.60 -20.60
CA LYS A 126 25.65 18.78 -20.60
C LYS A 126 26.39 17.54 -21.10
N GLY A 127 25.68 16.61 -21.74
CA GLY A 127 26.26 15.39 -22.31
C GLY A 127 26.27 14.19 -21.33
N SER A 128 25.77 14.35 -20.11
CA SER A 128 25.58 13.21 -19.21
C SER A 128 24.20 12.58 -19.45
N PHE A 129 24.20 11.25 -19.60
CA PHE A 129 23.00 10.44 -19.81
C PHE A 129 22.88 9.42 -18.67
N SER A 130 21.75 9.43 -17.99
CA SER A 130 21.45 8.48 -16.92
C SER A 130 20.20 7.70 -17.30
N SER A 131 20.30 6.37 -17.28
CA SER A 131 19.18 5.45 -17.47
C SER A 131 18.94 4.68 -16.19
N SER A 132 17.72 4.69 -15.70
CA SER A 132 17.30 3.85 -14.57
C SER A 132 16.13 2.97 -14.99
N SER A 133 16.16 1.69 -14.61
CA SER A 133 15.06 0.77 -14.80
C SER A 133 14.44 0.40 -13.45
N HIS A 134 13.12 0.37 -13.40
CA HIS A 134 12.37 -0.06 -12.24
C HIS A 134 11.37 -1.13 -12.68
N ALA A 135 11.38 -2.27 -12.00
CA ALA A 135 10.49 -3.38 -12.29
C ALA A 135 9.41 -3.52 -11.20
N GLU A 136 8.17 -3.61 -11.63
CA GLU A 136 7.01 -3.81 -10.77
C GLU A 136 6.37 -5.16 -11.03
N LYS A 137 5.94 -5.84 -9.96
CA LYS A 137 5.08 -7.01 -10.02
C LYS A 137 3.63 -6.54 -9.86
N LEU A 138 2.78 -6.92 -10.82
CA LEU A 138 1.35 -6.68 -10.77
C LEU A 138 0.63 -8.02 -10.63
N VAL A 139 -0.29 -8.12 -9.68
CA VAL A 139 -1.10 -9.33 -9.46
C VAL A 139 -2.56 -8.95 -9.54
N LYS A 140 -3.32 -9.70 -10.35
CA LYS A 140 -4.77 -9.59 -10.50
C LYS A 140 -5.45 -10.79 -9.90
N ALA A 141 -6.49 -10.55 -9.13
CA ALA A 141 -7.25 -11.60 -8.47
C ALA A 141 -8.74 -11.27 -8.40
N ILE A 142 -9.55 -12.29 -8.20
CA ILE A 142 -10.97 -12.15 -7.82
C ILE A 142 -11.07 -12.35 -6.32
N ALA A 143 -11.66 -11.40 -5.61
CA ALA A 143 -12.10 -11.56 -4.24
C ALA A 143 -13.37 -12.42 -4.23
N ILE A 144 -13.35 -13.54 -3.50
CA ILE A 144 -14.44 -14.51 -3.45
C ILE A 144 -14.84 -14.79 -2.00
N TYR A 145 -16.07 -15.21 -1.83
CA TYR A 145 -16.53 -15.81 -0.58
C TYR A 145 -16.86 -17.28 -0.85
N VAL A 146 -16.08 -18.16 -0.24
CA VAL A 146 -16.28 -19.62 -0.31
C VAL A 146 -17.30 -20.00 0.77
N LEU A 147 -18.33 -20.71 0.37
CA LEU A 147 -19.47 -21.14 1.20
C LEU A 147 -19.10 -22.32 2.10
#